data_2bdb1d519011b014c2ab817f47cc5e02
#
_entry.id   2bdb1d519011b014c2ab817f47cc5e02
#
_cell.length_a   1.000
_cell.length_b   1.000
_cell.length_c   1.000
_cell.angle_alpha   90.00
_cell.angle_beta   90.00
_cell.angle_gamma   90.00
#
_symmetry.space_group_name_H-M   'P 1'
#
loop_
_entity.id
_entity.type
_entity.pdbx_description
1 polymer ?
#
loop_
_entity_poly.entity_id
_entity_poly.type
_entity_poly.pdbx_seq_one_letter_code
_entity_poly.pdbx_strand_id
1 'polypeptide(L)'
;RLGDTLLAGQEYGRVRAMTNERGESVSEAGPSQPVAVLGLSGTPNAGDDALVLEDERKARELAQFRLSRTRDVKLAQQQSSKLEDVFSQLEASQIKTLPILIKADVQGSAEALKDAMNKLAHEEVNVKVIGSSVGAVTASDVTLAAASRAIIIAFNVRADGAGRDAIKETGVDVRYYGVIYEALDDVKSAVTGMLSPIVRDQIVGLAEVRDVFRSPKFGNIAGCLEYDCADGGEIA
;
A
#
# COMPACT_ATOMS: atom_id res chain seq x y z
N ARG A 1 -18.67 0.32 -32.57
CA ARG A 1 -19.44 -0.83 -33.12
C ARG A 1 -18.71 -2.12 -32.78
N LEU A 2 -19.43 -3.23 -32.82
CA LEU A 2 -18.81 -4.56 -32.72
C LEU A 2 -17.84 -4.76 -33.88
N GLY A 3 -16.64 -5.27 -33.54
CA GLY A 3 -15.59 -5.52 -34.52
C GLY A 3 -14.62 -4.36 -34.77
N ASP A 4 -14.94 -3.16 -34.29
CA ASP A 4 -14.04 -2.01 -34.38
C ASP A 4 -12.83 -2.20 -33.46
N THR A 5 -11.70 -1.61 -33.88
CA THR A 5 -10.51 -1.56 -33.03
C THR A 5 -10.54 -0.34 -32.12
N LEU A 6 -10.53 -0.59 -30.82
CA LEU A 6 -10.55 0.44 -29.78
C LEU A 6 -9.16 0.56 -29.15
N LEU A 7 -8.71 1.80 -28.98
CA LEU A 7 -7.55 2.18 -28.18
C LEU A 7 -8.04 3.02 -27.01
N ALA A 8 -7.88 2.54 -25.80
CA ALA A 8 -8.25 3.24 -24.58
C ALA A 8 -7.01 3.40 -23.68
N GLY A 9 -6.54 4.63 -23.52
CA GLY A 9 -5.29 4.88 -22.82
C GLY A 9 -4.09 4.16 -23.44
N GLN A 10 -3.56 3.17 -22.75
CA GLN A 10 -2.46 2.30 -23.18
C GLN A 10 -2.93 0.93 -23.66
N GLU A 11 -4.22 0.63 -23.49
CA GLU A 11 -4.82 -0.65 -23.85
C GLU A 11 -5.49 -0.55 -25.20
N TYR A 12 -5.37 -1.61 -25.99
CA TYR A 12 -6.01 -1.68 -27.31
C TYR A 12 -6.65 -3.05 -27.50
N GLY A 13 -7.56 -3.15 -28.43
CA GLY A 13 -8.15 -4.43 -28.78
C GLY A 13 -9.35 -4.28 -29.69
N ARG A 14 -9.80 -5.40 -30.23
CA ARG A 14 -10.97 -5.48 -31.07
C ARG A 14 -12.21 -5.70 -30.19
N VAL A 15 -13.22 -4.86 -30.34
CA VAL A 15 -14.48 -4.98 -29.61
C VAL A 15 -15.16 -6.29 -29.98
N ARG A 16 -15.19 -7.23 -29.04
CA ARG A 16 -15.81 -8.56 -29.21
C ARG A 16 -17.27 -8.58 -28.78
N ALA A 17 -17.59 -7.87 -27.73
CA ALA A 17 -18.96 -7.72 -27.22
C ALA A 17 -19.08 -6.36 -26.54
N MET A 18 -20.29 -5.82 -26.59
CA MET A 18 -20.70 -4.65 -25.82
C MET A 18 -22.03 -4.93 -25.12
N THR A 19 -22.15 -4.48 -23.89
CA THR A 19 -23.40 -4.57 -23.11
C THR A 19 -23.77 -3.19 -22.58
N ASN A 20 -25.07 -2.89 -22.60
CA ASN A 20 -25.62 -1.66 -22.05
C ASN A 20 -25.76 -1.72 -20.51
N GLU A 21 -26.29 -0.67 -19.90
CA GLU A 21 -26.57 -0.56 -18.48
C GLU A 21 -27.56 -1.61 -17.94
N ARG A 22 -28.34 -2.25 -18.82
CA ARG A 22 -29.29 -3.31 -18.48
C ARG A 22 -28.72 -4.71 -18.61
N GLY A 23 -27.46 -4.81 -19.08
CA GLY A 23 -26.81 -6.10 -19.33
C GLY A 23 -27.20 -6.71 -20.68
N GLU A 24 -27.92 -5.99 -21.55
CA GLU A 24 -28.31 -6.44 -22.88
C GLU A 24 -27.15 -6.23 -23.86
N SER A 25 -26.96 -7.18 -24.78
CA SER A 25 -25.95 -7.06 -25.84
C SER A 25 -26.35 -6.03 -26.88
N VAL A 26 -25.45 -5.09 -27.17
CA VAL A 26 -25.65 -4.03 -28.18
C VAL A 26 -24.57 -4.13 -29.25
N SER A 27 -24.97 -3.86 -30.50
CA SER A 27 -24.06 -3.89 -31.65
C SER A 27 -23.38 -2.55 -31.91
N GLU A 28 -23.98 -1.46 -31.44
CA GLU A 28 -23.50 -0.09 -31.62
C GLU A 28 -23.82 0.73 -30.38
N ALA A 29 -22.90 1.61 -29.98
CA ALA A 29 -23.09 2.57 -28.92
C ALA A 29 -23.12 3.99 -29.51
N GLY A 30 -24.17 4.75 -29.19
CA GLY A 30 -24.30 6.15 -29.55
C GLY A 30 -23.64 7.10 -28.56
N PRO A 31 -23.65 8.41 -28.84
CA PRO A 31 -23.17 9.43 -27.90
C PRO A 31 -23.90 9.35 -26.56
N SER A 32 -23.15 9.54 -25.45
CA SER A 32 -23.67 9.51 -24.07
C SER A 32 -24.32 8.19 -23.64
N GLN A 33 -24.10 7.11 -24.36
CA GLN A 33 -24.58 5.79 -23.98
C GLN A 33 -23.47 5.03 -23.21
N PRO A 34 -23.72 4.64 -21.95
CA PRO A 34 -22.77 3.83 -21.21
C PRO A 34 -22.77 2.39 -21.74
N VAL A 35 -21.58 1.84 -21.99
CA VAL A 35 -21.44 0.46 -22.44
C VAL A 35 -20.24 -0.21 -21.78
N ALA A 36 -20.38 -1.47 -21.42
CA ALA A 36 -19.25 -2.30 -21.04
C ALA A 36 -18.68 -2.98 -22.28
N VAL A 37 -17.40 -2.84 -22.52
CA VAL A 37 -16.70 -3.35 -23.72
C VAL A 37 -15.81 -4.52 -23.34
N LEU A 38 -15.91 -5.61 -24.10
CA LEU A 38 -15.05 -6.78 -23.99
C LEU A 38 -14.14 -6.89 -25.22
N GLY A 39 -12.88 -7.25 -24.99
CA GLY A 39 -11.92 -7.52 -26.09
C GLY A 39 -10.66 -6.67 -26.06
N LEU A 40 -10.48 -5.79 -25.07
CA LEU A 40 -9.24 -5.06 -24.85
C LEU A 40 -8.14 -5.96 -24.31
N SER A 41 -6.87 -5.58 -24.51
CA SER A 41 -5.67 -6.26 -24.02
C SER A 41 -5.55 -6.23 -22.50
N GLY A 42 -6.09 -5.20 -21.87
CA GLY A 42 -6.11 -5.02 -20.41
C GLY A 42 -7.21 -4.04 -20.01
N THR A 43 -7.20 -3.62 -18.76
CA THR A 43 -8.16 -2.65 -18.22
C THR A 43 -7.57 -1.25 -18.29
N PRO A 44 -8.16 -0.31 -19.06
CA PRO A 44 -7.71 1.09 -19.10
C PRO A 44 -7.96 1.78 -17.76
N ASN A 45 -7.22 2.85 -17.50
CA ASN A 45 -7.44 3.64 -16.30
C ASN A 45 -8.70 4.51 -16.45
N ALA A 46 -9.33 4.84 -15.33
CA ALA A 46 -10.45 5.77 -15.31
C ALA A 46 -9.99 7.15 -15.81
N GLY A 47 -10.78 7.73 -16.72
CA GLY A 47 -10.45 9.01 -17.36
C GLY A 47 -9.58 8.91 -18.61
N ASP A 48 -9.16 7.72 -19.03
CA ASP A 48 -8.42 7.54 -20.27
C ASP A 48 -9.32 7.80 -21.49
N ASP A 49 -8.79 8.50 -22.50
CA ASP A 49 -9.47 8.73 -23.76
C ASP A 49 -9.55 7.45 -24.59
N ALA A 50 -10.73 7.18 -25.13
CA ALA A 50 -11.00 6.06 -26.03
C ALA A 50 -11.11 6.53 -27.48
N LEU A 51 -10.34 5.92 -28.38
CA LEU A 51 -10.30 6.22 -29.80
C LEU A 51 -10.59 4.97 -30.60
N VAL A 52 -11.46 5.10 -31.61
CA VAL A 52 -11.70 4.03 -32.59
C VAL A 52 -10.76 4.22 -33.76
N LEU A 53 -10.03 3.16 -34.12
CA LEU A 53 -9.06 3.14 -35.20
C LEU A 53 -9.44 2.09 -36.23
N GLU A 54 -9.15 2.36 -37.50
CA GLU A 54 -9.47 1.45 -38.61
C GLU A 54 -8.52 0.24 -38.65
N ASP A 55 -7.29 0.42 -38.15
CA ASP A 55 -6.23 -0.57 -38.24
C ASP A 55 -5.71 -0.96 -36.83
N GLU A 56 -5.75 -2.25 -36.54
CA GLU A 56 -5.24 -2.82 -35.29
C GLU A 56 -3.72 -2.64 -35.14
N ARG A 57 -2.96 -2.61 -36.25
CA ARG A 57 -1.54 -2.31 -36.23
C ARG A 57 -1.25 -0.93 -35.67
N LYS A 58 -1.98 0.08 -36.18
CA LYS A 58 -1.82 1.46 -35.70
C LYS A 58 -2.22 1.59 -34.23
N ALA A 59 -3.27 0.88 -33.80
CA ALA A 59 -3.66 0.86 -32.40
C ALA A 59 -2.55 0.31 -31.49
N ARG A 60 -1.93 -0.80 -31.92
CA ARG A 60 -0.82 -1.41 -31.21
C ARG A 60 0.43 -0.49 -31.15
N GLU A 61 0.80 0.12 -32.25
CA GLU A 61 1.93 1.05 -32.30
C GLU A 61 1.72 2.25 -31.37
N LEU A 62 0.51 2.86 -31.40
CA LEU A 62 0.15 3.97 -30.52
C LEU A 62 0.12 3.55 -29.06
N ALA A 63 -0.42 2.38 -28.74
CA ALA A 63 -0.42 1.84 -27.39
C ALA A 63 1.02 1.65 -26.85
N GLN A 64 1.90 1.05 -27.66
CA GLN A 64 3.30 0.87 -27.31
C GLN A 64 4.04 2.21 -27.13
N PHE A 65 3.77 3.17 -28.01
CA PHE A 65 4.35 4.51 -27.89
C PHE A 65 3.91 5.22 -26.59
N ARG A 66 2.62 5.14 -26.24
CA ARG A 66 2.10 5.70 -24.99
C ARG A 66 2.71 4.99 -23.77
N LEU A 67 2.83 3.67 -23.84
CA LEU A 67 3.44 2.86 -22.76
C LEU A 67 4.91 3.23 -22.53
N SER A 68 5.73 3.33 -23.62
CA SER A 68 7.13 3.72 -23.50
C SER A 68 7.28 5.12 -22.91
N ARG A 69 6.50 6.09 -23.37
CA ARG A 69 6.51 7.46 -22.85
C ARG A 69 6.15 7.53 -21.36
N THR A 70 5.13 6.79 -20.94
CA THR A 70 4.74 6.73 -19.50
C THR A 70 5.85 6.09 -18.66
N ARG A 71 6.49 5.04 -19.20
CA ARG A 71 7.63 4.39 -18.55
C ARG A 71 8.81 5.34 -18.40
N ASP A 72 9.15 6.08 -19.45
CA ASP A 72 10.26 7.04 -19.43
C ASP A 72 10.02 8.16 -18.41
N VAL A 73 8.80 8.70 -18.34
CA VAL A 73 8.41 9.69 -17.34
C VAL A 73 8.51 9.13 -15.93
N LYS A 74 8.00 7.90 -15.69
CA LYS A 74 8.11 7.23 -14.39
C LYS A 74 9.55 6.97 -13.98
N LEU A 75 10.42 6.56 -14.93
CA LEU A 75 11.84 6.34 -14.67
C LEU A 75 12.56 7.66 -14.33
N ALA A 76 12.27 8.74 -15.04
CA ALA A 76 12.82 10.06 -14.76
C ALA A 76 12.40 10.57 -13.36
N GLN A 77 11.13 10.39 -12.99
CA GLN A 77 10.64 10.71 -11.64
C GLN A 77 11.30 9.86 -10.55
N GLN A 78 11.51 8.56 -10.80
CA GLN A 78 12.20 7.70 -9.85
C GLN A 78 13.68 8.02 -9.71
N GLN A 79 14.33 8.56 -10.73
CA GLN A 79 15.73 9.00 -10.65
C GLN A 79 15.88 10.28 -9.83
N SER A 80 14.96 11.22 -9.95
CA SER A 80 14.97 12.45 -9.13
C SER A 80 14.66 12.16 -7.65
N SER A 81 13.68 11.30 -7.37
CA SER A 81 13.37 10.91 -5.98
C SER A 81 14.47 10.08 -5.32
N LYS A 82 15.22 9.27 -6.08
CA LYS A 82 16.36 8.52 -5.52
C LYS A 82 17.49 9.40 -5.02
N LEU A 83 17.74 10.54 -5.62
CA LEU A 83 18.74 11.51 -5.14
C LEU A 83 18.28 12.17 -3.83
N GLU A 84 17.01 12.57 -3.73
CA GLU A 84 16.43 13.09 -2.51
C GLU A 84 16.35 12.02 -1.40
N ASP A 85 15.99 10.78 -1.76
CA ASP A 85 15.96 9.64 -0.82
C ASP A 85 17.36 9.28 -0.29
N VAL A 86 18.42 9.40 -1.08
CA VAL A 86 19.79 9.15 -0.61
C VAL A 86 20.24 10.22 0.38
N PHE A 87 19.91 11.48 0.15
CA PHE A 87 20.21 12.55 1.10
C PHE A 87 19.39 12.43 2.39
N SER A 88 18.11 12.08 2.29
CA SER A 88 17.25 11.84 3.45
C SER A 88 17.60 10.56 4.22
N GLN A 89 18.11 9.53 3.55
CA GLN A 89 18.62 8.29 4.20
C GLN A 89 19.92 8.52 4.98
N LEU A 90 20.72 9.52 4.63
CA LEU A 90 21.90 9.90 5.40
C LEU A 90 21.52 10.63 6.70
N GLU A 91 20.39 11.32 6.72
CA GLU A 91 19.86 12.01 7.92
C GLU A 91 18.87 11.13 8.72
N ALA A 92 18.15 10.21 8.06
CA ALA A 92 17.08 9.41 8.64
C ALA A 92 17.48 7.94 8.86
N SER A 93 18.52 7.70 9.67
CA SER A 93 19.00 6.33 9.95
C SER A 93 18.04 5.42 10.75
N GLN A 94 16.77 5.80 10.97
CA GLN A 94 15.82 5.03 11.78
C GLN A 94 14.37 4.91 11.26
N ILE A 95 14.04 5.40 10.05
CA ILE A 95 12.67 5.26 9.55
C ILE A 95 12.39 3.80 9.18
N LYS A 96 11.48 3.16 9.91
CA LYS A 96 11.02 1.81 9.62
C LYS A 96 10.09 1.86 8.41
N THR A 97 10.28 0.95 7.45
CA THR A 97 9.41 0.86 6.26
C THR A 97 8.54 -0.38 6.33
N LEU A 98 7.23 -0.21 6.14
CA LEU A 98 6.26 -1.29 6.00
C LEU A 98 5.92 -1.46 4.51
N PRO A 99 6.50 -2.45 3.80
CA PRO A 99 6.21 -2.68 2.41
C PRO A 99 4.90 -3.47 2.25
N ILE A 100 4.02 -3.01 1.34
CA ILE A 100 2.70 -3.59 1.08
C ILE A 100 2.53 -3.86 -0.41
N LEU A 101 1.95 -5.02 -0.76
CA LEU A 101 1.48 -5.36 -2.09
C LEU A 101 -0.06 -5.43 -2.06
N ILE A 102 -0.74 -4.73 -2.97
CA ILE A 102 -2.20 -4.67 -3.03
C ILE A 102 -2.70 -5.47 -4.22
N LYS A 103 -3.67 -6.37 -3.97
CA LYS A 103 -4.45 -7.07 -4.99
C LYS A 103 -5.93 -6.81 -4.75
N ALA A 104 -6.66 -6.37 -5.77
CA ALA A 104 -8.07 -6.06 -5.65
C ALA A 104 -8.89 -6.66 -6.81
N ASP A 105 -10.20 -6.67 -6.66
CA ASP A 105 -11.15 -7.15 -7.65
C ASP A 105 -11.28 -6.21 -8.85
N VAL A 106 -11.20 -4.89 -8.58
CA VAL A 106 -11.33 -3.84 -9.60
C VAL A 106 -10.29 -2.75 -9.41
N GLN A 107 -10.02 -1.99 -10.49
CA GLN A 107 -9.01 -0.94 -10.50
C GLN A 107 -9.31 0.17 -9.48
N GLY A 108 -10.58 0.60 -9.37
CA GLY A 108 -10.98 1.64 -8.41
C GLY A 108 -10.72 1.26 -6.95
N SER A 109 -10.97 -0.01 -6.57
CA SER A 109 -10.65 -0.53 -5.23
C SER A 109 -9.13 -0.52 -4.98
N ALA A 110 -8.34 -0.91 -5.99
CA ALA A 110 -6.89 -0.92 -5.90
C ALA A 110 -6.30 0.49 -5.71
N GLU A 111 -6.80 1.47 -6.46
CA GLU A 111 -6.40 2.88 -6.34
C GLU A 111 -6.82 3.49 -5.01
N ALA A 112 -8.07 3.27 -4.60
CA ALA A 112 -8.58 3.78 -3.31
C ALA A 112 -7.78 3.24 -2.12
N LEU A 113 -7.46 1.94 -2.13
CA LEU A 113 -6.60 1.32 -1.10
C LEU A 113 -5.20 1.92 -1.12
N LYS A 114 -4.58 2.04 -2.30
CA LYS A 114 -3.24 2.61 -2.45
C LYS A 114 -3.18 4.03 -1.90
N ASP A 115 -4.14 4.89 -2.26
CA ASP A 115 -4.19 6.28 -1.80
C ASP A 115 -4.44 6.38 -0.29
N ALA A 116 -5.32 5.52 0.24
CA ALA A 116 -5.59 5.46 1.66
C ALA A 116 -4.37 4.96 2.47
N MET A 117 -3.66 3.92 1.97
CA MET A 117 -2.44 3.40 2.61
C MET A 117 -1.30 4.42 2.62
N ASN A 118 -1.11 5.17 1.52
CA ASN A 118 -0.10 6.24 1.46
C ASN A 118 -0.36 7.37 2.46
N LYS A 119 -1.63 7.60 2.85
CA LYS A 119 -2.00 8.60 3.87
C LYS A 119 -1.76 8.13 5.30
N LEU A 120 -1.52 6.83 5.52
CA LEU A 120 -1.22 6.27 6.85
C LEU A 120 0.25 6.39 7.24
N ALA A 121 1.11 6.95 6.38
CA ALA A 121 2.51 7.17 6.71
C ALA A 121 2.66 8.05 7.97
N HIS A 122 3.57 7.67 8.86
CA HIS A 122 3.92 8.38 10.09
C HIS A 122 5.37 8.85 10.00
N GLU A 123 5.79 9.81 10.83
CA GLU A 123 7.16 10.33 10.82
C GLU A 123 8.22 9.25 11.05
N GLU A 124 7.93 8.23 11.88
CA GLU A 124 8.83 7.12 12.19
C GLU A 124 8.63 5.87 11.32
N VAL A 125 7.46 5.72 10.67
CA VAL A 125 7.11 4.53 9.88
C VAL A 125 6.54 4.94 8.53
N ASN A 126 7.25 4.55 7.48
CA ASN A 126 6.82 4.79 6.11
C ASN A 126 6.08 3.56 5.55
N VAL A 127 4.82 3.75 5.15
CA VAL A 127 4.04 2.72 4.44
C VAL A 127 4.33 2.82 2.95
N LYS A 128 4.99 1.81 2.38
CA LYS A 128 5.39 1.79 0.96
C LYS A 128 4.60 0.75 0.17
N VAL A 129 3.69 1.20 -0.68
CA VAL A 129 3.01 0.31 -1.64
C VAL A 129 3.97 -0.03 -2.77
N ILE A 130 4.46 -1.29 -2.80
CA ILE A 130 5.41 -1.80 -3.81
C ILE A 130 4.72 -2.05 -5.14
N GLY A 131 3.50 -2.58 -5.09
CA GLY A 131 2.70 -2.87 -6.26
C GLY A 131 1.22 -2.85 -5.94
N SER A 132 0.42 -2.49 -6.94
CA SER A 132 -1.03 -2.52 -6.88
C SER A 132 -1.53 -3.06 -8.21
N SER A 133 -2.33 -4.12 -8.19
CA SER A 133 -2.86 -4.74 -9.40
C SER A 133 -4.20 -5.43 -9.16
N VAL A 134 -4.91 -5.69 -10.26
CA VAL A 134 -6.23 -6.32 -10.26
C VAL A 134 -6.10 -7.82 -10.51
N GLY A 135 -7.00 -8.60 -9.90
CA GLY A 135 -7.11 -10.04 -10.08
C GLY A 135 -6.63 -10.86 -8.88
N ALA A 136 -6.61 -12.17 -9.03
CA ALA A 136 -6.20 -13.11 -7.99
C ALA A 136 -4.73 -12.92 -7.59
N VAL A 137 -4.38 -13.33 -6.37
CA VAL A 137 -2.97 -13.38 -5.92
C VAL A 137 -2.29 -14.55 -6.60
N THR A 138 -1.27 -14.26 -7.42
CA THR A 138 -0.51 -15.24 -8.19
C THR A 138 0.82 -15.61 -7.52
N ALA A 139 1.45 -16.69 -7.97
CA ALA A 139 2.79 -17.08 -7.50
C ALA A 139 3.84 -15.97 -7.72
N SER A 140 3.73 -15.20 -8.81
CA SER A 140 4.63 -14.06 -9.08
C SER A 140 4.48 -12.94 -8.05
N ASP A 141 3.24 -12.66 -7.62
CA ASP A 141 2.97 -11.67 -6.56
C ASP A 141 3.57 -12.12 -5.22
N VAL A 142 3.44 -13.40 -4.91
CA VAL A 142 4.01 -14.00 -3.68
C VAL A 142 5.54 -13.94 -3.70
N THR A 143 6.16 -14.25 -4.85
CA THR A 143 7.62 -14.16 -5.02
C THR A 143 8.11 -12.72 -4.85
N LEU A 144 7.40 -11.75 -5.42
CA LEU A 144 7.71 -10.33 -5.25
C LEU A 144 7.59 -9.88 -3.79
N ALA A 145 6.51 -10.32 -3.12
CA ALA A 145 6.28 -10.02 -1.71
C ALA A 145 7.36 -10.63 -0.81
N ALA A 146 7.75 -11.89 -1.07
CA ALA A 146 8.84 -12.57 -0.35
C ALA A 146 10.17 -11.82 -0.51
N ALA A 147 10.55 -11.46 -1.74
CA ALA A 147 11.78 -10.73 -2.04
C ALA A 147 11.83 -9.35 -1.37
N SER A 148 10.68 -8.70 -1.24
CA SER A 148 10.54 -7.36 -0.67
C SER A 148 10.17 -7.36 0.82
N ARG A 149 9.96 -8.53 1.42
CA ARG A 149 9.40 -8.71 2.78
C ARG A 149 8.09 -7.97 2.98
N ALA A 150 7.25 -7.97 1.94
CA ALA A 150 5.99 -7.25 1.92
C ALA A 150 4.83 -8.12 2.42
N ILE A 151 3.84 -7.46 3.00
CA ILE A 151 2.54 -8.05 3.32
C ILE A 151 1.65 -7.91 2.08
N ILE A 152 0.91 -8.98 1.72
CA ILE A 152 -0.06 -8.93 0.63
C ILE A 152 -1.44 -8.62 1.21
N ILE A 153 -2.05 -7.55 0.72
CA ILE A 153 -3.44 -7.18 1.03
C ILE A 153 -4.31 -7.58 -0.16
N ALA A 154 -5.14 -8.58 0.03
CA ALA A 154 -6.06 -9.11 -0.97
C ALA A 154 -7.49 -8.63 -0.67
N PHE A 155 -7.99 -7.69 -1.47
CA PHE A 155 -9.32 -7.09 -1.32
C PHE A 155 -10.31 -7.73 -2.29
N ASN A 156 -11.35 -8.39 -1.76
CA ASN A 156 -12.37 -9.14 -2.51
C ASN A 156 -11.82 -10.20 -3.47
N VAL A 157 -10.56 -10.58 -3.36
CA VAL A 157 -9.90 -11.58 -4.21
C VAL A 157 -9.27 -12.66 -3.36
N ARG A 158 -8.99 -13.81 -3.97
CA ARG A 158 -8.32 -14.93 -3.34
C ARG A 158 -7.08 -15.33 -4.12
N ALA A 159 -6.21 -16.09 -3.48
CA ALA A 159 -5.07 -16.67 -4.17
C ALA A 159 -5.53 -17.79 -5.12
N ASP A 160 -4.93 -17.84 -6.31
CA ASP A 160 -5.08 -18.94 -7.25
C ASP A 160 -4.39 -20.22 -6.73
N GLY A 161 -4.46 -21.33 -7.48
CA GLY A 161 -3.86 -22.59 -7.08
C GLY A 161 -2.36 -22.47 -6.84
N ALA A 162 -1.64 -21.92 -7.82
CA ALA A 162 -0.20 -21.73 -7.77
C ALA A 162 0.22 -20.71 -6.70
N GLY A 163 -0.57 -19.64 -6.51
CA GLY A 163 -0.35 -18.65 -5.45
C GLY A 163 -0.50 -19.25 -4.06
N ARG A 164 -1.49 -20.12 -3.83
CA ARG A 164 -1.66 -20.80 -2.53
C ARG A 164 -0.49 -21.71 -2.19
N ASP A 165 0.03 -22.41 -3.18
CA ASP A 165 1.18 -23.28 -2.97
C ASP A 165 2.45 -22.46 -2.70
N ALA A 166 2.66 -21.38 -3.44
CA ALA A 166 3.74 -20.44 -3.19
C ALA A 166 3.66 -19.76 -1.79
N ILE A 167 2.45 -19.39 -1.32
CA ILE A 167 2.24 -18.84 0.02
C ILE A 167 2.66 -19.84 1.11
N LYS A 168 2.30 -21.11 0.96
CA LYS A 168 2.67 -22.17 1.91
C LYS A 168 4.18 -22.40 1.95
N GLU A 169 4.82 -22.32 0.78
CA GLU A 169 6.27 -22.56 0.64
C GLU A 169 7.09 -21.40 1.19
N THR A 170 6.68 -20.16 0.88
CA THR A 170 7.43 -18.95 1.25
C THR A 170 7.08 -18.38 2.63
N GLY A 171 5.90 -18.72 3.17
CA GLY A 171 5.42 -18.18 4.44
C GLY A 171 5.05 -16.69 4.40
N VAL A 172 4.79 -16.12 3.21
CA VAL A 172 4.38 -14.71 3.05
C VAL A 172 3.03 -14.46 3.72
N ASP A 173 2.94 -13.36 4.49
CA ASP A 173 1.68 -12.95 5.13
C ASP A 173 0.72 -12.38 4.07
N VAL A 174 -0.41 -13.06 3.89
CA VAL A 174 -1.47 -12.66 2.97
C VAL A 174 -2.76 -12.46 3.75
N ARG A 175 -3.26 -11.23 3.75
CA ARG A 175 -4.47 -10.84 4.48
C ARG A 175 -5.61 -10.57 3.51
N TYR A 176 -6.78 -11.12 3.81
CA TYR A 176 -7.96 -11.04 2.96
C TYR A 176 -9.01 -10.14 3.61
N TYR A 177 -9.48 -9.14 2.86
CA TYR A 177 -10.48 -8.18 3.34
C TYR A 177 -11.63 -8.04 2.34
N GLY A 178 -12.82 -7.83 2.86
CA GLY A 178 -14.03 -7.46 2.10
C GLY A 178 -14.43 -6.01 2.33
N VAL A 179 -13.87 -5.35 3.35
CA VAL A 179 -14.18 -3.97 3.72
C VAL A 179 -12.89 -3.17 3.80
N ILE A 180 -12.86 -1.99 3.15
CA ILE A 180 -11.65 -1.14 3.06
C ILE A 180 -11.19 -0.69 4.45
N TYR A 181 -12.11 -0.33 5.33
CA TYR A 181 -11.79 0.16 6.68
C TYR A 181 -11.09 -0.88 7.54
N GLU A 182 -11.45 -2.16 7.44
CA GLU A 182 -10.78 -3.24 8.16
C GLU A 182 -9.31 -3.38 7.73
N ALA A 183 -9.05 -3.28 6.42
CA ALA A 183 -7.70 -3.31 5.88
C ALA A 183 -6.86 -2.11 6.37
N LEU A 184 -7.47 -0.92 6.44
CA LEU A 184 -6.80 0.29 6.92
C LEU A 184 -6.51 0.23 8.41
N ASP A 185 -7.46 -0.25 9.22
CA ASP A 185 -7.31 -0.36 10.68
C ASP A 185 -6.21 -1.37 11.05
N ASP A 186 -6.12 -2.46 10.30
CA ASP A 186 -5.11 -3.49 10.50
C ASP A 186 -3.71 -2.97 10.16
N VAL A 187 -3.55 -2.25 9.04
CA VAL A 187 -2.30 -1.58 8.68
C VAL A 187 -1.94 -0.49 9.68
N LYS A 188 -2.91 0.31 10.15
CA LYS A 188 -2.70 1.33 11.18
C LYS A 188 -2.23 0.71 12.49
N SER A 189 -2.80 -0.42 12.88
CA SER A 189 -2.38 -1.18 14.06
C SER A 189 -0.95 -1.71 13.91
N ALA A 190 -0.61 -2.23 12.72
CA ALA A 190 0.76 -2.67 12.41
C ALA A 190 1.76 -1.50 12.47
N VAL A 191 1.43 -0.35 11.90
CA VAL A 191 2.25 0.88 11.98
C VAL A 191 2.43 1.30 13.44
N THR A 192 1.36 1.34 14.23
CA THR A 192 1.41 1.69 15.66
C THR A 192 2.30 0.72 16.44
N GLY A 193 2.24 -0.59 16.16
CA GLY A 193 3.09 -1.60 16.77
C GLY A 193 4.58 -1.49 16.39
N MET A 194 4.89 -0.80 15.29
CA MET A 194 6.27 -0.53 14.85
C MET A 194 6.85 0.76 15.43
N LEU A 195 6.03 1.65 16.01
CA LEU A 195 6.50 2.88 16.65
C LEU A 195 7.39 2.57 17.85
N SER A 196 8.32 3.47 18.13
CA SER A 196 9.16 3.37 19.32
C SER A 196 8.30 3.65 20.56
N PRO A 197 8.47 2.90 21.67
CA PRO A 197 7.74 3.18 22.90
C PRO A 197 8.10 4.58 23.41
N ILE A 198 7.10 5.41 23.62
CA ILE A 198 7.29 6.72 24.25
C ILE A 198 7.41 6.47 25.74
N VAL A 199 8.64 6.63 26.27
CA VAL A 199 8.86 6.65 27.71
C VAL A 199 8.34 7.97 28.25
N ARG A 200 7.28 7.91 29.04
CA ARG A 200 6.78 9.08 29.77
C ARG A 200 7.21 8.95 31.22
N ASP A 201 7.96 9.94 31.69
CA ASP A 201 8.24 10.05 33.11
C ASP A 201 6.92 10.40 33.81
N GLN A 202 6.47 9.50 34.69
CA GLN A 202 5.35 9.73 35.55
C GLN A 202 5.88 10.03 36.96
N ILE A 203 5.57 11.21 37.45
CA ILE A 203 5.91 11.55 38.83
C ILE A 203 5.08 10.65 39.74
N VAL A 204 5.73 9.71 40.41
CA VAL A 204 5.08 8.71 41.28
C VAL A 204 4.95 9.26 42.70
N GLY A 205 5.78 10.24 43.08
CA GLY A 205 5.77 10.89 44.38
C GLY A 205 6.81 11.98 44.49
N LEU A 206 6.73 12.75 45.55
CA LEU A 206 7.67 13.80 45.92
C LEU A 206 8.32 13.45 47.25
N ALA A 207 9.65 13.44 47.26
CA ALA A 207 10.44 13.20 48.47
C ALA A 207 11.41 14.35 48.73
N GLU A 208 11.42 14.88 49.93
CA GLU A 208 12.35 15.91 50.37
C GLU A 208 13.54 15.25 51.10
N VAL A 209 14.76 15.54 50.61
CA VAL A 209 15.96 15.07 51.26
C VAL A 209 16.17 15.85 52.54
N ARG A 210 16.08 15.18 53.69
CA ARG A 210 16.26 15.79 55.02
C ARG A 210 17.71 15.70 55.52
N ASP A 211 18.37 14.57 55.21
CA ASP A 211 19.76 14.35 55.69
C ASP A 211 20.51 13.50 54.67
N VAL A 212 21.86 13.64 54.66
CA VAL A 212 22.74 12.85 53.79
C VAL A 212 23.78 12.12 54.64
N PHE A 213 23.71 10.78 54.61
CA PHE A 213 24.60 9.91 55.34
C PHE A 213 25.67 9.36 54.40
N ARG A 214 26.91 9.27 54.90
CA ARG A 214 28.02 8.71 54.11
C ARG A 214 28.25 7.26 54.52
N SER A 215 28.00 6.32 53.61
CA SER A 215 28.27 4.92 53.82
C SER A 215 29.58 4.49 53.15
N PRO A 216 30.47 3.74 53.82
CA PRO A 216 31.69 3.25 53.19
C PRO A 216 31.47 2.28 52.03
N LYS A 217 30.32 1.60 52.00
CA LYS A 217 29.95 0.61 50.94
C LYS A 217 29.13 1.17 49.81
N PHE A 218 28.25 2.13 50.08
CA PHE A 218 27.24 2.60 49.13
C PHE A 218 27.40 4.07 48.73
N GLY A 219 28.40 4.77 49.23
CA GLY A 219 28.60 6.21 48.98
C GLY A 219 27.64 7.06 49.82
N ASN A 220 27.11 8.14 49.23
CA ASN A 220 26.17 9.03 49.89
C ASN A 220 24.76 8.45 49.83
N ILE A 221 24.08 8.34 50.96
CA ILE A 221 22.69 7.86 51.12
C ILE A 221 21.85 9.05 51.54
N ALA A 222 20.77 9.34 50.82
CA ALA A 222 19.83 10.39 51.16
C ALA A 222 18.74 9.83 52.11
N GLY A 223 18.57 10.48 53.25
CA GLY A 223 17.41 10.28 54.11
C GLY A 223 16.30 11.19 53.64
N CYS A 224 15.23 10.63 53.07
CA CYS A 224 14.13 11.38 52.48
C CYS A 224 12.88 11.33 53.35
N LEU A 225 12.11 12.41 53.31
CA LEU A 225 10.73 12.43 53.77
C LEU A 225 9.81 12.45 52.57
N GLU A 226 8.89 11.51 52.49
CA GLU A 226 7.98 11.34 51.39
C GLU A 226 6.70 12.15 51.64
N TYR A 227 6.25 12.94 50.64
CA TYR A 227 5.14 13.86 50.81
C TYR A 227 3.86 13.41 50.13
N ASP A 228 3.95 12.69 49.04
CA ASP A 228 2.76 12.25 48.29
C ASP A 228 3.10 11.06 47.39
N CYS A 229 2.58 9.90 47.73
CA CYS A 229 2.61 8.74 46.85
C CYS A 229 1.22 8.48 46.30
N ALA A 230 1.06 8.54 45.00
CA ALA A 230 -0.20 8.23 44.31
C ALA A 230 -0.46 6.74 44.33
N ASP A 231 -0.49 5.96 45.18
CA ASP A 231 -0.74 4.52 45.36
C ASP A 231 0.33 3.81 46.21
N GLY A 232 0.24 3.86 47.49
CA GLY A 232 0.72 2.88 48.51
C GLY A 232 1.94 1.98 48.21
N GLY A 233 2.82 2.38 47.31
CA GLY A 233 4.02 1.65 46.94
C GLY A 233 5.22 2.13 47.76
N GLU A 234 5.78 1.25 48.59
CA GLU A 234 7.08 1.45 49.24
C GLU A 234 8.15 1.63 48.15
N ILE A 235 8.77 2.81 48.13
CA ILE A 235 9.98 3.03 47.32
C ILE A 235 11.15 2.45 48.15
N ALA A 236 11.73 1.37 47.68
CA ALA A 236 12.90 0.71 48.28
C ALA A 236 14.19 1.44 47.90
#